data_ce9cc13d41da41db18534377c5fbec23
#
_entry.id   ce9cc13d41da41db18534377c5fbec23
#
_cell.length_a   1.000
_cell.length_b   1.000
_cell.length_c   1.000
_cell.angle_alpha   90.00
_cell.angle_beta   90.00
_cell.angle_gamma   90.00
#
_symmetry.space_group_name_H-M   'P 1'
#
loop_
_entity.id
_entity.type
_entity.pdbx_description
1 polymer ?
#
loop_
_entity_poly.entity_id
_entity_poly.type
_entity_poly.pdbx_seq_one_letter_code
_entity_poly.pdbx_strand_id
1 'polypeptide(L)' 'MDWTDYLRDEAARYRQLADAAEDPLIKQEFFDLAATCEEVGNDIEDRLPGG' A
#
# COMPACT_ATOMS: atom_id res chain seq x y z
N MET A 1 -12.50 2.72 12.73
CA MET A 1 -11.70 2.27 11.57
C MET A 1 -10.23 2.49 11.87
N ASP A 2 -9.46 1.44 11.67
CA ASP A 2 -8.04 1.49 12.00
C ASP A 2 -7.26 2.12 10.84
N TRP A 3 -6.30 2.97 11.17
CA TRP A 3 -5.43 3.59 10.17
C TRP A 3 -4.65 2.56 9.36
N THR A 4 -4.24 1.47 10.01
CA THR A 4 -3.51 0.38 9.34
C THR A 4 -4.39 -0.30 8.30
N ASP A 5 -5.66 -0.54 8.63
CA ASP A 5 -6.60 -1.14 7.69
C ASP A 5 -6.78 -0.25 6.45
N TYR A 6 -6.86 1.05 6.67
CA TYR A 6 -6.96 2.00 5.57
C TYR A 6 -5.76 1.90 4.63
N LEU A 7 -4.56 1.84 5.20
CA LEU A 7 -3.34 1.75 4.40
C LEU A 7 -3.27 0.45 3.61
N ARG A 8 -3.71 -0.65 4.21
CA ARG A 8 -3.76 -1.93 3.51
C ARG A 8 -4.75 -1.92 2.35
N ASP A 9 -5.90 -1.30 2.57
CA ASP A 9 -6.90 -1.14 1.52
C ASP A 9 -6.35 -0.32 0.35
N GLU A 10 -5.66 0.76 0.66
CA GLU A 10 -5.05 1.59 -0.38
C GLU A 10 -3.98 0.82 -1.15
N ALA A 11 -3.15 0.04 -0.45
CA ALA A 11 -2.13 -0.77 -1.11
C ALA A 11 -2.77 -1.77 -2.08
N ALA A 12 -3.82 -2.44 -1.66
CA ALA A 12 -4.53 -3.38 -2.52
C ALA A 12 -5.12 -2.68 -3.75
N ARG A 13 -5.67 -1.50 -3.55
CA ARG A 13 -6.24 -0.70 -4.64
C ARG A 13 -5.16 -0.30 -5.65
N TYR A 14 -4.01 0.15 -5.17
CA TYR A 14 -2.91 0.52 -6.06
C TYR A 14 -2.38 -0.69 -6.83
N ARG A 15 -2.35 -1.86 -6.22
CA ARG A 15 -1.97 -3.09 -6.94
C ARG A 15 -2.93 -3.41 -8.07
N GLN A 16 -4.22 -3.23 -7.83
CA GLN A 16 -5.22 -3.45 -8.87
C GLN A 16 -5.04 -2.46 -10.02
N LEU A 17 -4.79 -1.21 -9.68
CA LEU A 17 -4.53 -0.18 -10.69
C LEU A 17 -3.26 -0.48 -11.48
N ALA A 18 -2.22 -0.96 -10.81
CA ALA A 18 -0.99 -1.35 -11.48
C ALA A 18 -1.24 -2.50 -12.46
N ASP A 19 -2.02 -3.47 -12.03
CA ASP A 19 -2.36 -4.63 -12.88
C ASP A 19 -3.12 -4.21 -14.13
N ALA A 20 -3.98 -3.22 -14.00
CA ALA A 20 -4.79 -2.72 -15.11
C ALA A 20 -4.02 -1.73 -16.00
N ALA A 21 -2.91 -1.18 -15.55
CA ALA A 21 -2.15 -0.20 -16.29
C ALA A 21 -1.44 -0.85 -17.48
N GLU A 22 -1.57 -0.23 -18.64
CA GLU A 22 -0.90 -0.71 -19.84
C GLU A 22 0.53 -0.16 -19.97
N ASP A 23 0.76 1.03 -19.42
CA ASP A 23 2.05 1.69 -19.48
C ASP A 23 2.98 1.15 -18.38
N PRO A 24 4.17 0.63 -18.75
CA PRO A 24 5.08 0.06 -17.74
C PRO A 24 5.55 1.09 -16.70
N LEU A 25 5.70 2.35 -17.07
CA LEU A 25 6.10 3.37 -16.12
C LEU A 25 5.00 3.63 -15.09
N ILE A 26 3.77 3.73 -15.55
CA ILE A 26 2.63 3.94 -14.66
C ILE A 26 2.43 2.73 -13.76
N LYS A 27 2.56 1.54 -14.31
CA LYS A 27 2.49 0.31 -13.54
C LYS A 27 3.50 0.31 -12.41
N GLN A 28 4.74 0.67 -12.69
CA GLN A 28 5.79 0.74 -11.69
C GLN A 28 5.48 1.76 -10.61
N GLU A 29 4.95 2.91 -11.00
CA GLU A 29 4.57 3.95 -10.03
C GLU A 29 3.50 3.46 -9.07
N PHE A 30 2.49 2.76 -9.57
CA PHE A 30 1.44 2.23 -8.71
C PHE A 30 1.97 1.13 -7.78
N PHE A 31 2.87 0.28 -8.25
CA PHE A 31 3.50 -0.69 -7.38
C PHE A 31 4.34 -0.02 -6.29
N ASP A 32 5.04 1.05 -6.63
CA ASP A 32 5.81 1.81 -5.64
C ASP A 32 4.90 2.42 -4.58
N LEU A 33 3.77 2.97 -4.99
CA LEU A 33 2.79 3.53 -4.06
C LEU A 33 2.23 2.45 -3.14
N ALA A 34 1.91 1.28 -3.69
CA ALA A 34 1.43 0.16 -2.88
C ALA A 34 2.46 -0.27 -1.86
N ALA A 35 3.72 -0.38 -2.27
CA ALA A 35 4.80 -0.75 -1.37
C ALA A 35 4.97 0.27 -0.25
N THR A 36 4.87 1.57 -0.57
CA THR A 36 4.97 2.63 0.42
C THR A 36 3.85 2.53 1.45
N CYS A 37 2.62 2.28 1.00
CA CYS A 37 1.49 2.10 1.91
C CYS A 37 1.71 0.92 2.85
N GLU A 38 2.24 -0.18 2.33
CA GLU A 38 2.52 -1.35 3.15
C GLU A 38 3.62 -1.08 4.16
N GLU A 39 4.67 -0.38 3.77
CA GLU A 39 5.77 -0.04 4.67
C GLU A 39 5.30 0.84 5.81
N VAL A 40 4.50 1.85 5.50
CA VAL A 40 3.95 2.73 6.54
C VAL A 40 3.04 1.96 7.47
N GLY A 41 2.20 1.09 6.93
CA GLY A 41 1.31 0.25 7.74
C GLY A 41 2.09 -0.65 8.69
N ASN A 42 3.12 -1.30 8.19
CA ASN A 42 3.97 -2.17 9.00
C ASN A 42 4.69 -1.39 10.11
N ASP A 43 5.17 -0.18 9.77
CA ASP A 43 5.83 0.70 10.73
C ASP A 43 4.89 1.06 11.88
N ILE A 44 3.66 1.40 11.55
CA ILE A 44 2.66 1.75 12.56
C ILE A 44 2.39 0.56 13.47
N GLU A 45 2.23 -0.63 12.90
CA GLU A 45 1.99 -1.84 13.69
C GLU A 45 3.14 -2.14 14.64
N ASP A 46 4.37 -1.97 14.18
CA ASP A 46 5.56 -2.21 14.99
C ASP A 46 5.64 -1.26 16.19
N ARG A 47 5.10 -0.06 16.06
CA ARG A 47 5.14 0.95 17.11
C ARG A 47 4.00 0.84 18.10
N LEU A 48 2.95 0.10 17.77
CA LEU A 48 1.81 -0.04 18.66
C LEU A 48 2.13 -0.96 19.83
N PRO A 49 1.76 -0.57 21.07
CA PRO A 49 1.97 -1.44 22.24
C PRO A 49 1.20 -2.73 22.10
N GLY A 50 1.85 -3.83 22.41
CA GLY A 50 1.23 -5.13 22.37
C GLY A 50 1.00 -5.68 20.98
N GLY A 51 1.50 -5.02 19.97
CA GLY A 51 1.36 -5.45 18.57
C GLY A 51 2.20 -6.64 18.23
#